data_eab248eb437d445af8fd357dadb58bef
#
_entry.id   eab248eb437d445af8fd357dadb58bef
#
_cell.length_a   1.000
_cell.length_b   1.000
_cell.length_c   1.000
_cell.angle_alpha   90.00
_cell.angle_beta   90.00
_cell.angle_gamma   90.00
#
_symmetry.space_group_name_H-M   'P 1'
#
loop_
_entity.id
_entity.type
_entity.pdbx_description
1 polymer ?
#
loop_
_entity_poly.entity_id
_entity_poly.type
_entity_poly.pdbx_seq_one_letter_code
_entity_poly.pdbx_strand_id
1 'polypeptide(L)'
;MEIKRDRYLNKLISFMWDGQVKVITGIRRCGKSYLLRNLFRGYLLAKDVPESNILSFELDLTRDLRYRNPLELASHVRGIVENSADRYYLFVDEIQMSDEVANPYNPDGRKITFYDALNDLKALPNLDIYVTGSNSKMLSSDILTEFRGRSDEIRVHPLSFAEYYSAVGGDKDEAFDNYAFYGGMPLILSRPDDAAKMDYLSSLVSEVYLKDIVERKKIKHEDVLSAILDLLCSSVGSLTNPTRIADTLNSKQKRGGENTVSLNTVKAYMDHLADSFLFTECKRWDVKGRNYFDYPNKYYCEDIGLRNARIGFRQQEMTHIMENIIFNELVIRGCAVDIGIVYSNEKNEDGRAVRTAREIDFVARSGGKRTYIQSAYALGTEEKSLTENKPFTLTGDFFPKIIVRHDIRRRWYDEEGILNIGVIDFLLDDKIL
;
A
#
# COMPACT_ATOMS: atom_id res chain seq x y z
N MET A 1 -18.64 -9.52 13.19
CA MET A 1 -18.84 -8.28 12.38
C MET A 1 -18.31 -8.55 10.99
N GLU A 2 -19.12 -8.39 9.96
CA GLU A 2 -18.70 -8.52 8.57
C GLU A 2 -18.20 -7.16 8.07
N ILE A 3 -16.98 -7.12 7.54
CA ILE A 3 -16.39 -5.91 6.98
C ILE A 3 -16.55 -5.96 5.47
N LYS A 4 -17.29 -5.03 4.91
CA LYS A 4 -17.47 -4.92 3.45
C LYS A 4 -16.17 -4.42 2.81
N ARG A 5 -15.78 -5.07 1.72
CA ARG A 5 -14.62 -4.72 0.89
C ARG A 5 -15.05 -4.66 -0.58
N ASP A 6 -16.16 -3.96 -0.83
CA ASP A 6 -16.89 -3.98 -2.11
C ASP A 6 -16.00 -3.58 -3.30
N ARG A 7 -15.10 -2.63 -3.13
CA ARG A 7 -14.13 -2.21 -4.17
C ARG A 7 -13.29 -3.40 -4.67
N TYR A 8 -12.72 -4.17 -3.74
CA TYR A 8 -11.88 -5.32 -4.09
C TYR A 8 -12.69 -6.52 -4.54
N LEU A 9 -13.86 -6.76 -3.92
CA LEU A 9 -14.77 -7.83 -4.34
C LEU A 9 -15.25 -7.59 -5.77
N ASN A 10 -15.69 -6.37 -6.11
CA ASN A 10 -16.12 -6.03 -7.46
C ASN A 10 -14.99 -6.17 -8.48
N LYS A 11 -13.75 -5.83 -8.09
CA LYS A 11 -12.59 -6.02 -8.95
C LYS A 11 -12.30 -7.52 -9.19
N LEU A 12 -12.38 -8.38 -8.16
CA LEU A 12 -12.28 -9.83 -8.32
C LEU A 12 -13.36 -10.37 -9.28
N ILE A 13 -14.61 -9.91 -9.09
CA ILE A 13 -15.74 -10.31 -9.94
C ILE A 13 -15.50 -9.88 -11.41
N SER A 14 -14.97 -8.68 -11.64
CA SER A 14 -14.73 -8.18 -13.01
C SER A 14 -13.64 -8.94 -13.75
N PHE A 15 -12.73 -9.61 -13.04
CA PHE A 15 -11.65 -10.40 -13.61
C PHE A 15 -11.97 -11.90 -13.73
N MET A 16 -13.16 -12.32 -13.31
CA MET A 16 -13.56 -13.73 -13.41
C MET A 16 -13.50 -14.22 -14.86
N TRP A 17 -12.86 -15.39 -15.05
CA TRP A 17 -12.80 -16.09 -16.35
C TRP A 17 -12.12 -15.31 -17.49
N ASP A 18 -11.25 -14.35 -17.17
CA ASP A 18 -10.45 -13.60 -18.16
C ASP A 18 -9.24 -14.39 -18.69
N GLY A 19 -9.02 -15.60 -18.17
CA GLY A 19 -7.90 -16.47 -18.53
C GLY A 19 -6.58 -16.06 -17.88
N GLN A 20 -6.56 -15.16 -16.90
CA GLN A 20 -5.37 -14.75 -16.15
C GLN A 20 -5.39 -15.33 -14.73
N VAL A 21 -4.21 -15.41 -14.10
CA VAL A 21 -4.11 -15.70 -12.67
C VAL A 21 -4.37 -14.40 -11.89
N LYS A 22 -5.32 -14.41 -10.96
CA LYS A 22 -5.64 -13.26 -10.10
C LYS A 22 -4.74 -13.32 -8.87
N VAL A 23 -3.88 -12.32 -8.74
CA VAL A 23 -2.90 -12.25 -7.66
C VAL A 23 -3.31 -11.17 -6.67
N ILE A 24 -3.70 -11.60 -5.46
CA ILE A 24 -4.15 -10.72 -4.39
C ILE A 24 -2.96 -10.41 -3.47
N THR A 25 -2.57 -9.15 -3.46
CA THR A 25 -1.38 -8.65 -2.78
C THR A 25 -1.71 -7.70 -1.65
N GLY A 26 -0.73 -7.35 -0.86
CA GLY A 26 -0.86 -6.35 0.20
C GLY A 26 -0.19 -6.77 1.49
N ILE A 27 -0.08 -5.81 2.40
CA ILE A 27 0.58 -6.01 3.69
C ILE A 27 -0.04 -7.18 4.48
N ARG A 28 0.74 -7.85 5.30
CA ARG A 28 0.21 -8.93 6.18
C ARG A 28 -0.95 -8.44 7.03
N ARG A 29 -1.99 -9.28 7.20
CA ARG A 29 -3.19 -9.00 8.02
C ARG A 29 -4.07 -7.84 7.54
N CYS A 30 -3.91 -7.33 6.31
CA CYS A 30 -4.82 -6.35 5.72
C CYS A 30 -6.17 -6.93 5.23
N GLY A 31 -6.34 -8.26 5.29
CA GLY A 31 -7.61 -8.92 4.96
C GLY A 31 -7.65 -9.65 3.61
N LYS A 32 -6.50 -10.00 2.99
CA LYS A 32 -6.43 -10.76 1.72
C LYS A 32 -7.18 -12.10 1.77
N SER A 33 -6.83 -12.94 2.76
CA SER A 33 -7.46 -14.24 2.97
C SER A 33 -8.95 -14.10 3.26
N TYR A 34 -9.35 -13.07 4.02
CA TYR A 34 -10.76 -12.77 4.29
C TYR A 34 -11.51 -12.37 3.01
N LEU A 35 -10.93 -11.53 2.17
CA LEU A 35 -11.51 -11.14 0.88
C LEU A 35 -11.76 -12.38 0.01
N LEU A 36 -10.77 -13.25 -0.12
CA LEU A 36 -10.85 -14.43 -1.00
C LEU A 36 -11.78 -15.50 -0.43
N ARG A 37 -11.57 -15.91 0.82
CA ARG A 37 -12.20 -17.09 1.42
C ARG A 37 -13.56 -16.82 2.07
N ASN A 38 -13.83 -15.58 2.45
CA ASN A 38 -15.12 -15.21 3.03
C ASN A 38 -15.98 -14.44 2.02
N LEU A 39 -15.51 -13.31 1.53
CA LEU A 39 -16.36 -12.45 0.69
C LEU A 39 -16.52 -13.03 -0.73
N PHE A 40 -15.42 -13.35 -1.41
CA PHE A 40 -15.52 -13.86 -2.77
C PHE A 40 -16.10 -15.28 -2.83
N ARG A 41 -15.69 -16.17 -1.91
CA ARG A 41 -16.33 -17.49 -1.76
C ARG A 41 -17.82 -17.34 -1.46
N GLY A 42 -18.21 -16.45 -0.56
CA GLY A 42 -19.63 -16.18 -0.27
C GLY A 42 -20.40 -15.69 -1.50
N TYR A 43 -19.79 -14.83 -2.31
CA TYR A 43 -20.37 -14.39 -3.59
C TYR A 43 -20.57 -15.57 -4.56
N LEU A 44 -19.58 -16.47 -4.69
CA LEU A 44 -19.70 -17.64 -5.59
C LEU A 44 -20.81 -18.58 -5.15
N LEU A 45 -20.89 -18.88 -3.84
CA LEU A 45 -21.98 -19.71 -3.29
C LEU A 45 -23.37 -19.08 -3.50
N ALA A 46 -23.48 -17.74 -3.36
CA ALA A 46 -24.71 -16.99 -3.65
C ALA A 46 -25.06 -16.97 -5.16
N LYS A 47 -24.14 -17.39 -6.02
CA LYS A 47 -24.32 -17.59 -7.46
C LYS A 47 -24.50 -19.06 -7.84
N ASP A 48 -24.87 -19.88 -6.87
CA ASP A 48 -25.13 -21.32 -7.03
C ASP A 48 -23.90 -22.14 -7.51
N VAL A 49 -22.68 -21.62 -7.29
CA VAL A 49 -21.46 -22.43 -7.51
C VAL A 49 -21.38 -23.50 -6.43
N PRO A 50 -21.31 -24.80 -6.78
CA PRO A 50 -21.17 -25.86 -5.79
C PRO A 50 -19.91 -25.69 -4.97
N GLU A 51 -19.97 -25.94 -3.66
CA GLU A 51 -18.81 -25.84 -2.78
C GLU A 51 -17.67 -26.78 -3.19
N SER A 52 -18.00 -27.96 -3.75
CA SER A 52 -17.03 -28.92 -4.33
C SER A 52 -16.21 -28.35 -5.48
N ASN A 53 -16.69 -27.30 -6.12
CA ASN A 53 -16.05 -26.67 -7.26
C ASN A 53 -15.13 -25.49 -6.83
N ILE A 54 -15.05 -25.22 -5.52
CA ILE A 54 -14.14 -24.21 -4.96
C ILE A 54 -13.00 -24.94 -4.23
N LEU A 55 -11.89 -25.13 -4.95
CA LEU A 55 -10.70 -25.80 -4.42
C LEU A 55 -9.87 -24.77 -3.63
N SER A 56 -9.68 -24.98 -2.32
CA SER A 56 -9.01 -24.00 -1.45
C SER A 56 -7.87 -24.65 -0.68
N PHE A 57 -6.67 -24.06 -0.81
CA PHE A 57 -5.43 -24.51 -0.15
C PHE A 57 -4.82 -23.34 0.64
N GLU A 58 -4.44 -23.60 1.89
CA GLU A 58 -3.82 -22.65 2.82
C GLU A 58 -2.40 -23.14 3.14
N LEU A 59 -1.41 -22.64 2.40
CA LEU A 59 -0.05 -23.16 2.45
C LEU A 59 0.68 -22.90 3.78
N ASP A 60 0.17 -22.01 4.62
CA ASP A 60 0.66 -21.79 5.99
C ASP A 60 0.13 -22.82 7.00
N LEU A 61 -0.92 -23.58 6.66
CA LEU A 61 -1.51 -24.58 7.55
C LEU A 61 -0.89 -25.97 7.34
N THR A 62 -0.77 -26.70 8.46
CA THR A 62 -0.17 -28.06 8.46
C THR A 62 -0.97 -29.09 7.66
N ARG A 63 -2.30 -28.90 7.52
CA ARG A 63 -3.15 -29.80 6.73
C ARG A 63 -2.82 -29.76 5.25
N ASP A 64 -2.27 -28.61 4.75
CA ASP A 64 -1.97 -28.39 3.34
C ASP A 64 -0.46 -28.42 3.04
N LEU A 65 0.38 -28.89 3.99
CA LEU A 65 1.84 -29.01 3.83
C LEU A 65 2.27 -29.74 2.56
N ARG A 66 1.54 -30.80 2.18
CA ARG A 66 1.79 -31.57 0.97
C ARG A 66 1.76 -30.68 -0.28
N TYR A 67 0.85 -29.70 -0.29
CA TYR A 67 0.61 -28.83 -1.44
C TYR A 67 1.57 -27.61 -1.50
N ARG A 68 2.50 -27.50 -0.55
CA ARG A 68 3.67 -26.62 -0.71
C ARG A 68 4.57 -27.10 -1.84
N ASN A 69 4.55 -28.39 -2.14
CA ASN A 69 5.18 -28.93 -3.35
C ASN A 69 4.31 -28.59 -4.57
N PRO A 70 4.82 -27.76 -5.53
CA PRO A 70 4.04 -27.32 -6.69
C PRO A 70 3.59 -28.45 -7.60
N LEU A 71 4.37 -29.55 -7.70
CA LEU A 71 4.00 -30.71 -8.51
C LEU A 71 2.82 -31.49 -7.88
N GLU A 72 2.81 -31.64 -6.55
CA GLU A 72 1.72 -32.30 -5.83
C GLU A 72 0.41 -31.49 -5.95
N LEU A 73 0.49 -30.17 -5.82
CA LEU A 73 -0.67 -29.30 -6.00
C LEU A 73 -1.22 -29.39 -7.44
N ALA A 74 -0.33 -29.26 -8.44
CA ALA A 74 -0.73 -29.33 -9.85
C ALA A 74 -1.36 -30.66 -10.21
N SER A 75 -0.76 -31.77 -9.76
CA SER A 75 -1.29 -33.12 -10.00
C SER A 75 -2.66 -33.34 -9.36
N HIS A 76 -2.84 -32.89 -8.13
CA HIS A 76 -4.10 -33.01 -7.41
C HIS A 76 -5.23 -32.19 -8.07
N VAL A 77 -4.98 -30.92 -8.37
CA VAL A 77 -5.97 -30.04 -9.02
C VAL A 77 -6.33 -30.56 -10.41
N ARG A 78 -5.34 -30.96 -11.19
CA ARG A 78 -5.53 -31.52 -12.54
C ARG A 78 -6.40 -32.79 -12.47
N GLY A 79 -6.13 -33.68 -11.54
CA GLY A 79 -6.91 -34.93 -11.36
C GLY A 79 -8.40 -34.69 -11.09
N ILE A 80 -8.76 -33.54 -10.48
CA ILE A 80 -10.16 -33.15 -10.22
C ILE A 80 -10.78 -32.47 -11.45
N VAL A 81 -10.05 -31.55 -12.06
CA VAL A 81 -10.61 -30.59 -13.02
C VAL A 81 -10.62 -31.13 -14.46
N GLU A 82 -9.58 -31.87 -14.88
CA GLU A 82 -9.35 -32.24 -16.28
C GLU A 82 -10.44 -33.16 -16.86
N ASN A 83 -11.03 -34.00 -16.01
CA ASN A 83 -12.07 -34.96 -16.40
C ASN A 83 -13.51 -34.47 -16.14
N SER A 84 -13.67 -33.18 -15.81
CA SER A 84 -14.98 -32.59 -15.51
C SER A 84 -15.33 -31.53 -16.55
N ALA A 85 -16.62 -31.42 -16.86
CA ALA A 85 -17.19 -30.33 -17.67
C ALA A 85 -17.55 -29.10 -16.82
N ASP A 86 -17.51 -29.25 -15.49
CA ASP A 86 -17.87 -28.19 -14.57
C ASP A 86 -16.76 -27.12 -14.48
N ARG A 87 -17.15 -25.92 -14.08
CA ARG A 87 -16.24 -24.81 -13.81
C ARG A 87 -15.74 -24.88 -12.39
N TYR A 88 -14.43 -24.72 -12.21
CA TYR A 88 -13.75 -24.76 -10.90
C TYR A 88 -13.04 -23.45 -10.61
N TYR A 89 -12.95 -23.12 -9.32
CA TYR A 89 -12.22 -21.98 -8.78
C TYR A 89 -11.12 -22.49 -7.87
N LEU A 90 -9.87 -22.15 -8.17
CA LEU A 90 -8.72 -22.53 -7.35
C LEU A 90 -8.28 -21.33 -6.51
N PHE A 91 -8.33 -21.49 -5.19
CA PHE A 91 -7.83 -20.53 -4.21
C PHE A 91 -6.57 -21.05 -3.56
N VAL A 92 -5.47 -20.32 -3.65
CA VAL A 92 -4.22 -20.67 -2.97
C VAL A 92 -3.79 -19.49 -2.09
N ASP A 93 -3.84 -19.68 -0.79
CA ASP A 93 -3.50 -18.66 0.20
C ASP A 93 -2.03 -18.79 0.63
N GLU A 94 -1.34 -17.63 0.81
CA GLU A 94 0.06 -17.52 1.24
C GLU A 94 1.03 -18.30 0.32
N ILE A 95 0.95 -18.04 -0.99
CA ILE A 95 1.74 -18.72 -2.05
C ILE A 95 3.26 -18.69 -1.79
N GLN A 96 3.78 -17.68 -1.04
CA GLN A 96 5.21 -17.61 -0.69
C GLN A 96 5.67 -18.72 0.26
N MET A 97 4.74 -19.50 0.82
CA MET A 97 5.05 -20.69 1.64
C MET A 97 5.32 -21.93 0.78
N SER A 98 5.19 -21.82 -0.56
CA SER A 98 5.51 -22.92 -1.47
C SER A 98 7.00 -23.23 -1.51
N ASP A 99 7.33 -24.49 -1.75
CA ASP A 99 8.69 -24.96 -1.89
C ASP A 99 9.14 -24.86 -3.36
N GLU A 100 10.44 -24.76 -3.57
CA GLU A 100 11.06 -25.02 -4.85
C GLU A 100 11.55 -26.47 -4.90
N VAL A 101 11.09 -27.25 -5.86
CA VAL A 101 11.42 -28.67 -5.97
C VAL A 101 12.34 -28.96 -7.16
N ALA A 102 13.16 -30.01 -7.05
CA ALA A 102 14.00 -30.45 -8.14
C ALA A 102 13.14 -30.88 -9.34
N ASN A 103 13.59 -30.55 -10.56
CA ASN A 103 12.95 -31.04 -11.77
C ASN A 103 13.23 -32.55 -11.90
N PRO A 104 12.22 -33.46 -11.88
CA PRO A 104 12.44 -34.88 -11.94
C PRO A 104 13.09 -35.37 -13.26
N TYR A 105 12.99 -34.56 -14.32
CA TYR A 105 13.57 -34.85 -15.61
C TYR A 105 14.94 -34.19 -15.86
N ASN A 106 15.32 -33.20 -15.01
CA ASN A 106 16.61 -32.53 -15.05
C ASN A 106 16.96 -32.04 -13.64
N PRO A 107 17.42 -32.93 -12.71
CA PRO A 107 17.67 -32.61 -11.32
C PRO A 107 18.72 -31.52 -11.07
N ASP A 108 19.70 -31.38 -11.98
CA ASP A 108 20.78 -30.39 -11.93
C ASP A 108 20.39 -29.05 -12.59
N GLY A 109 19.21 -28.99 -13.20
CA GLY A 109 18.69 -27.81 -13.88
C GLY A 109 17.93 -26.86 -12.96
N ARG A 110 17.18 -25.95 -13.59
CA ARG A 110 16.29 -25.04 -12.88
C ARG A 110 15.27 -25.82 -12.06
N LYS A 111 15.10 -25.44 -10.80
CA LYS A 111 14.05 -25.97 -9.93
C LYS A 111 12.67 -25.57 -10.47
N ILE A 112 11.69 -26.42 -10.20
CA ILE A 112 10.29 -26.14 -10.46
C ILE A 112 9.75 -25.28 -9.31
N THR A 113 9.10 -24.20 -9.68
CA THR A 113 8.50 -23.25 -8.78
C THR A 113 6.97 -23.32 -8.83
N PHE A 114 6.33 -22.63 -7.93
CA PHE A 114 4.87 -22.49 -7.93
C PHE A 114 4.33 -21.82 -9.21
N TYR A 115 5.12 -20.91 -9.81
CA TYR A 115 4.76 -20.26 -11.08
C TYR A 115 4.66 -21.24 -12.23
N ASP A 116 5.56 -22.26 -12.27
CA ASP A 116 5.51 -23.30 -13.28
C ASP A 116 4.21 -24.11 -13.15
N ALA A 117 3.82 -24.46 -11.93
CA ALA A 117 2.57 -25.16 -11.63
C ALA A 117 1.33 -24.35 -12.01
N LEU A 118 1.29 -23.06 -11.67
CA LEU A 118 0.16 -22.19 -12.02
C LEU A 118 0.05 -21.95 -13.53
N ASN A 119 1.17 -21.79 -14.23
CA ASN A 119 1.19 -21.65 -15.70
C ASN A 119 0.69 -22.91 -16.39
N ASP A 120 0.98 -24.10 -15.85
CA ASP A 120 0.45 -25.37 -16.33
C ASP A 120 -1.05 -25.51 -16.07
N LEU A 121 -1.50 -25.23 -14.85
CA LEU A 121 -2.91 -25.28 -14.45
C LEU A 121 -3.78 -24.26 -15.21
N LYS A 122 -3.24 -23.09 -15.53
CA LYS A 122 -3.90 -22.05 -16.31
C LYS A 122 -4.32 -22.52 -17.71
N ALA A 123 -3.68 -23.57 -18.25
CA ALA A 123 -4.06 -24.16 -19.55
C ALA A 123 -5.41 -24.89 -19.50
N LEU A 124 -5.95 -25.19 -18.32
CA LEU A 124 -7.26 -25.81 -18.14
C LEU A 124 -8.38 -24.76 -18.36
N PRO A 125 -9.24 -24.93 -19.39
CA PRO A 125 -10.22 -23.91 -19.78
C PRO A 125 -11.37 -23.75 -18.78
N ASN A 126 -11.54 -24.73 -17.90
CA ASN A 126 -12.59 -24.78 -16.87
C ASN A 126 -12.04 -24.51 -15.45
N LEU A 127 -10.86 -23.91 -15.34
CA LEU A 127 -10.24 -23.53 -14.06
C LEU A 127 -9.95 -22.03 -14.02
N ASP A 128 -10.44 -21.34 -12.98
CA ASP A 128 -10.12 -19.95 -12.70
C ASP A 128 -9.28 -19.84 -11.42
N ILE A 129 -8.15 -19.13 -11.45
CA ILE A 129 -7.10 -19.22 -10.43
C ILE A 129 -6.93 -17.92 -9.68
N TYR A 130 -6.95 -17.99 -8.35
CA TYR A 130 -6.80 -16.89 -7.41
C TYR A 130 -5.74 -17.25 -6.37
N VAL A 131 -4.73 -16.42 -6.24
CA VAL A 131 -3.65 -16.64 -5.28
C VAL A 131 -3.47 -15.42 -4.39
N THR A 132 -3.07 -15.63 -3.14
CA THR A 132 -2.71 -14.52 -2.24
C THR A 132 -1.24 -14.59 -1.86
N GLY A 133 -0.66 -13.42 -1.58
CA GLY A 133 0.67 -13.31 -1.04
C GLY A 133 0.90 -11.99 -0.33
N SER A 134 1.74 -12.03 0.72
CA SER A 134 2.03 -10.86 1.56
C SER A 134 3.36 -10.18 1.22
N ASN A 135 3.95 -10.48 0.06
CA ASN A 135 5.25 -9.99 -0.33
C ASN A 135 5.25 -9.38 -1.74
N SER A 136 5.74 -8.14 -1.87
CA SER A 136 5.86 -7.46 -3.16
C SER A 136 6.85 -8.14 -4.12
N LYS A 137 7.91 -8.80 -3.60
CA LYS A 137 8.85 -9.52 -4.46
C LYS A 137 8.24 -10.69 -5.21
N MET A 138 7.23 -11.34 -4.64
CA MET A 138 6.45 -12.33 -5.38
C MET A 138 5.59 -11.69 -6.47
N LEU A 139 5.50 -10.34 -6.50
CA LEU A 139 4.46 -9.64 -7.22
C LEU A 139 4.97 -8.59 -8.21
N SER A 140 6.09 -7.93 -7.93
CA SER A 140 6.52 -6.81 -8.77
C SER A 140 7.53 -7.20 -9.85
N SER A 141 8.50 -8.07 -9.55
CA SER A 141 9.50 -8.48 -10.53
C SER A 141 9.31 -9.93 -11.00
N ASP A 142 9.02 -10.84 -10.05
CA ASP A 142 9.02 -12.27 -10.35
C ASP A 142 7.67 -12.70 -10.95
N ILE A 143 6.53 -12.21 -10.43
CA ILE A 143 5.21 -12.52 -11.04
C ILE A 143 5.06 -11.85 -12.40
N LEU A 144 5.38 -10.56 -12.55
CA LEU A 144 5.33 -9.91 -13.86
C LEU A 144 6.29 -10.56 -14.85
N THR A 145 7.45 -11.04 -14.37
CA THR A 145 8.46 -11.70 -15.19
C THR A 145 8.12 -13.16 -15.43
N GLU A 146 7.72 -13.92 -14.40
CA GLU A 146 7.42 -15.35 -14.50
C GLU A 146 6.06 -15.62 -15.15
N PHE A 147 5.03 -14.83 -14.84
CA PHE A 147 3.77 -14.88 -15.60
C PHE A 147 3.84 -14.13 -16.93
N ARG A 148 4.94 -13.42 -17.24
CA ARG A 148 5.14 -12.71 -18.51
C ARG A 148 3.96 -11.83 -18.92
N GLY A 149 3.42 -11.05 -17.98
CA GLY A 149 2.24 -10.21 -18.20
C GLY A 149 0.92 -11.00 -18.30
N ARG A 150 0.85 -12.21 -17.71
CA ARG A 150 -0.34 -13.08 -17.72
C ARG A 150 -1.00 -13.21 -16.36
N SER A 151 -0.99 -12.15 -15.57
CA SER A 151 -1.65 -12.10 -14.26
C SER A 151 -2.24 -10.72 -14.01
N ASP A 152 -3.32 -10.67 -13.25
CA ASP A 152 -3.95 -9.45 -12.79
C ASP A 152 -3.69 -9.24 -11.29
N GLU A 153 -3.11 -8.09 -10.97
CA GLU A 153 -2.84 -7.74 -9.58
C GLU A 153 -4.01 -7.00 -8.94
N ILE A 154 -4.38 -7.46 -7.75
CA ILE A 154 -5.36 -6.80 -6.87
C ILE A 154 -4.67 -6.49 -5.55
N ARG A 155 -4.13 -5.28 -5.42
CA ARG A 155 -3.50 -4.83 -4.18
C ARG A 155 -4.57 -4.47 -3.16
N VAL A 156 -4.59 -5.20 -2.05
CA VAL A 156 -5.47 -4.99 -0.89
C VAL A 156 -4.74 -4.17 0.16
N HIS A 157 -5.28 -3.00 0.46
CA HIS A 157 -4.77 -2.11 1.50
C HIS A 157 -5.47 -2.38 2.84
N PRO A 158 -4.98 -1.87 3.98
CA PRO A 158 -5.77 -1.72 5.19
C PRO A 158 -7.12 -1.04 4.90
N LEU A 159 -8.04 -1.03 5.84
CA LEU A 159 -9.34 -0.40 5.63
C LEU A 159 -9.17 1.08 5.28
N SER A 160 -9.82 1.53 4.20
CA SER A 160 -10.00 2.97 3.97
C SER A 160 -10.86 3.56 5.08
N PHE A 161 -10.85 4.88 5.23
CA PHE A 161 -11.72 5.51 6.23
C PHE A 161 -13.20 5.20 5.97
N ALA A 162 -13.63 5.14 4.71
CA ALA A 162 -15.00 4.79 4.36
C ALA A 162 -15.37 3.35 4.79
N GLU A 163 -14.47 2.37 4.57
CA GLU A 163 -14.66 0.99 5.02
C GLU A 163 -14.66 0.89 6.56
N TYR A 164 -13.73 1.60 7.22
CA TYR A 164 -13.65 1.70 8.67
C TYR A 164 -14.93 2.30 9.25
N TYR A 165 -15.36 3.46 8.76
CA TYR A 165 -16.56 4.16 9.23
C TYR A 165 -17.84 3.35 8.97
N SER A 166 -17.93 2.68 7.82
CA SER A 166 -19.05 1.75 7.53
C SER A 166 -19.17 0.62 8.56
N ALA A 167 -18.05 0.21 9.14
CA ALA A 167 -18.02 -0.87 10.13
C ALA A 167 -18.31 -0.38 11.57
N VAL A 168 -17.82 0.80 11.96
CA VAL A 168 -17.99 1.31 13.34
C VAL A 168 -19.24 2.18 13.50
N GLY A 169 -19.62 2.96 12.49
CA GLY A 169 -20.72 3.93 12.56
C GLY A 169 -20.46 5.08 13.53
N GLY A 170 -21.51 5.71 14.03
CA GLY A 170 -21.44 6.75 15.05
C GLY A 170 -21.08 8.12 14.52
N ASP A 171 -20.44 8.95 15.35
CA ASP A 171 -19.98 10.30 14.99
C ASP A 171 -18.78 10.22 14.04
N LYS A 172 -18.82 11.04 12.98
CA LYS A 172 -17.77 10.99 11.92
C LYS A 172 -16.44 11.57 12.38
N ASP A 173 -16.48 12.59 13.22
CA ASP A 173 -15.27 13.25 13.73
C ASP A 173 -14.57 12.33 14.73
N GLU A 174 -15.32 11.71 15.65
CA GLU A 174 -14.78 10.72 16.58
C GLU A 174 -14.22 9.50 15.83
N ALA A 175 -14.92 9.03 14.80
CA ALA A 175 -14.44 7.93 13.98
C ALA A 175 -13.16 8.30 13.21
N PHE A 176 -13.04 9.55 12.72
CA PHE A 176 -11.84 10.02 12.06
C PHE A 176 -10.66 10.16 13.02
N ASP A 177 -10.88 10.69 14.22
CA ASP A 177 -9.85 10.79 15.24
C ASP A 177 -9.31 9.41 15.64
N ASN A 178 -10.21 8.44 15.84
CA ASN A 178 -9.84 7.05 16.11
C ASN A 178 -9.08 6.42 14.93
N TYR A 179 -9.50 6.68 13.70
CA TYR A 179 -8.81 6.18 12.50
C TYR A 179 -7.42 6.82 12.34
N ALA A 180 -7.29 8.12 12.58
CA ALA A 180 -6.01 8.83 12.55
C ALA A 180 -5.05 8.35 13.65
N PHE A 181 -5.58 7.83 14.75
CA PHE A 181 -4.79 7.31 15.86
C PHE A 181 -4.44 5.83 15.72
N TYR A 182 -5.42 4.97 15.41
CA TYR A 182 -5.27 3.51 15.37
C TYR A 182 -5.11 2.93 13.97
N GLY A 183 -5.35 3.70 12.91
CA GLY A 183 -5.27 3.23 11.53
C GLY A 183 -6.45 2.35 11.10
N GLY A 184 -6.25 1.68 9.96
CA GLY A 184 -7.25 0.84 9.29
C GLY A 184 -6.93 -0.66 9.30
N MET A 185 -6.04 -1.16 10.18
CA MET A 185 -5.80 -2.60 10.28
C MET A 185 -7.06 -3.34 10.75
N PRO A 186 -7.64 -4.30 9.97
CA PRO A 186 -8.98 -4.83 10.24
C PRO A 186 -9.22 -5.38 11.63
N LEU A 187 -8.22 -6.05 12.24
CA LEU A 187 -8.36 -6.65 13.57
C LEU A 187 -8.47 -5.63 14.71
N ILE A 188 -8.19 -4.34 14.47
CA ILE A 188 -8.39 -3.27 15.47
C ILE A 188 -9.87 -3.19 15.86
N LEU A 189 -10.77 -3.39 14.90
CA LEU A 189 -12.22 -3.33 15.13
C LEU A 189 -12.75 -4.38 16.11
N SER A 190 -11.99 -5.45 16.33
CA SER A 190 -12.33 -6.53 17.29
C SER A 190 -11.64 -6.39 18.63
N ARG A 191 -10.78 -5.39 18.84
CA ARG A 191 -10.09 -5.20 20.11
C ARG A 191 -10.99 -4.47 21.10
N PRO A 192 -11.03 -4.96 22.38
CA PRO A 192 -12.03 -4.49 23.35
C PRO A 192 -11.79 -3.06 23.83
N ASP A 193 -10.54 -2.62 23.91
CA ASP A 193 -10.14 -1.33 24.44
C ASP A 193 -8.88 -0.77 23.77
N ASP A 194 -8.52 0.43 24.11
CA ASP A 194 -7.40 1.16 23.53
C ASP A 194 -6.04 0.51 23.83
N ALA A 195 -5.86 -0.04 25.02
CA ALA A 195 -4.63 -0.75 25.39
C ALA A 195 -4.44 -1.98 24.50
N ALA A 196 -5.48 -2.79 24.29
CA ALA A 196 -5.46 -3.95 23.41
C ALA A 196 -5.23 -3.58 21.94
N LYS A 197 -5.72 -2.41 21.48
CA LYS A 197 -5.42 -1.90 20.13
C LYS A 197 -3.95 -1.52 20.00
N MET A 198 -3.41 -0.76 20.97
CA MET A 198 -2.01 -0.31 20.96
C MET A 198 -1.04 -1.49 21.04
N ASP A 199 -1.30 -2.46 21.91
CA ASP A 199 -0.50 -3.69 22.05
C ASP A 199 -0.51 -4.51 20.77
N TYR A 200 -1.68 -4.67 20.16
CA TYR A 200 -1.80 -5.36 18.87
C TYR A 200 -0.97 -4.70 17.77
N LEU A 201 -1.08 -3.38 17.60
CA LEU A 201 -0.33 -2.65 16.58
C LEU A 201 1.18 -2.70 16.83
N SER A 202 1.60 -2.54 18.08
CA SER A 202 3.02 -2.61 18.47
C SER A 202 3.61 -4.00 18.20
N SER A 203 2.87 -5.05 18.57
CA SER A 203 3.26 -6.43 18.27
C SER A 203 3.28 -6.70 16.76
N LEU A 204 2.35 -6.13 16.01
CA LEU A 204 2.28 -6.31 14.56
C LEU A 204 3.51 -5.71 13.86
N VAL A 205 3.96 -4.52 14.28
CA VAL A 205 5.16 -3.89 13.72
C VAL A 205 6.43 -4.66 14.08
N SER A 206 6.62 -5.01 15.35
CA SER A 206 7.87 -5.62 15.83
C SER A 206 7.97 -7.09 15.47
N GLU A 207 6.93 -7.88 15.75
CA GLU A 207 6.97 -9.33 15.65
C GLU A 207 6.59 -9.86 14.27
N VAL A 208 5.72 -9.14 13.55
CA VAL A 208 5.24 -9.62 12.25
C VAL A 208 6.02 -9.00 11.09
N TYR A 209 6.16 -7.67 11.07
CA TYR A 209 6.77 -7.02 9.90
C TYR A 209 8.30 -6.99 9.99
N LEU A 210 8.85 -6.50 11.09
CA LEU A 210 10.30 -6.34 11.20
C LEU A 210 11.01 -7.70 11.16
N LYS A 211 10.55 -8.68 11.92
CA LYS A 211 11.10 -10.05 11.89
C LYS A 211 10.97 -10.70 10.52
N ASP A 212 9.81 -10.59 9.87
CA ASP A 212 9.61 -11.15 8.53
C ASP A 212 10.59 -10.57 7.50
N ILE A 213 10.87 -9.25 7.56
CA ILE A 213 11.85 -8.61 6.69
C ILE A 213 13.25 -9.11 7.00
N VAL A 214 13.64 -9.17 8.27
CA VAL A 214 14.95 -9.64 8.74
C VAL A 214 15.23 -11.06 8.28
N GLU A 215 14.31 -11.98 8.54
CA GLU A 215 14.45 -13.40 8.20
C GLU A 215 14.50 -13.60 6.69
N ARG A 216 13.56 -13.02 5.96
CA ARG A 216 13.40 -13.20 4.52
C ARG A 216 14.54 -12.58 3.70
N LYS A 217 15.00 -11.37 4.10
CA LYS A 217 16.08 -10.66 3.41
C LYS A 217 17.46 -11.00 3.97
N LYS A 218 17.52 -11.87 4.99
CA LYS A 218 18.76 -12.26 5.69
C LYS A 218 19.55 -11.02 6.15
N ILE A 219 18.85 -10.08 6.78
CA ILE A 219 19.43 -8.81 7.23
C ILE A 219 20.49 -9.08 8.31
N LYS A 220 21.69 -8.54 8.11
CA LYS A 220 22.80 -8.68 9.05
C LYS A 220 22.79 -7.63 10.16
N HIS A 221 22.26 -6.45 9.88
CA HIS A 221 22.25 -5.29 10.79
C HIS A 221 20.82 -4.88 11.08
N GLU A 222 20.16 -5.65 11.97
CA GLU A 222 18.76 -5.44 12.36
C GLU A 222 18.54 -4.11 13.06
N ASP A 223 19.54 -3.67 13.85
CA ASP A 223 19.55 -2.37 14.51
C ASP A 223 19.51 -1.20 13.52
N VAL A 224 20.24 -1.31 12.40
CA VAL A 224 20.23 -0.31 11.32
C VAL A 224 18.86 -0.28 10.62
N LEU A 225 18.28 -1.45 10.29
CA LEU A 225 16.94 -1.52 9.69
C LEU A 225 15.90 -0.93 10.63
N SER A 226 15.97 -1.27 11.92
CA SER A 226 15.09 -0.75 12.97
C SER A 226 15.19 0.78 13.08
N ALA A 227 16.41 1.32 13.05
CA ALA A 227 16.65 2.77 13.12
C ALA A 227 16.15 3.52 11.86
N ILE A 228 16.28 2.91 10.67
CA ILE A 228 15.71 3.46 9.42
C ILE A 228 14.18 3.48 9.50
N LEU A 229 13.57 2.41 10.01
CA LEU A 229 12.12 2.34 10.22
C LEU A 229 11.64 3.46 11.18
N ASP A 230 12.36 3.71 12.29
CA ASP A 230 12.05 4.79 13.22
C ASP A 230 12.15 6.17 12.55
N LEU A 231 13.19 6.39 11.74
CA LEU A 231 13.36 7.64 10.99
C LEU A 231 12.23 7.86 9.98
N LEU A 232 11.85 6.84 9.22
CA LEU A 232 10.74 6.95 8.25
C LEU A 232 9.41 7.19 8.96
N CYS A 233 9.12 6.49 10.07
CA CYS A 233 7.91 6.72 10.86
C CYS A 233 7.85 8.14 11.45
N SER A 234 8.97 8.68 11.91
CA SER A 234 9.02 10.02 12.49
C SER A 234 9.02 11.14 11.46
N SER A 235 9.38 10.84 10.19
CA SER A 235 9.45 11.83 9.10
C SER A 235 8.40 11.57 7.99
N VAL A 236 7.32 10.86 8.30
CA VAL A 236 6.25 10.59 7.33
C VAL A 236 5.73 11.91 6.72
N GLY A 237 5.52 11.93 5.40
CA GLY A 237 5.11 13.16 4.69
C GLY A 237 6.21 14.23 4.55
N SER A 238 7.41 14.02 5.12
CA SER A 238 8.54 14.94 4.98
C SER A 238 9.52 14.48 3.92
N LEU A 239 10.24 15.44 3.31
CA LEU A 239 11.27 15.14 2.31
C LEU A 239 12.43 14.36 2.94
N THR A 240 12.62 13.15 2.47
CA THR A 240 13.59 12.19 2.99
C THR A 240 14.70 11.92 1.97
N ASN A 241 15.95 12.04 2.42
CA ASN A 241 17.14 11.79 1.61
C ASN A 241 17.95 10.64 2.23
N PRO A 242 18.20 9.52 1.52
CA PRO A 242 19.00 8.40 2.02
C PRO A 242 20.40 8.80 2.52
N THR A 243 21.04 9.81 1.89
CA THR A 243 22.35 10.32 2.34
C THR A 243 22.26 10.93 3.74
N ARG A 244 21.22 11.76 4.00
CA ARG A 244 21.00 12.34 5.34
C ARG A 244 20.70 11.27 6.39
N ILE A 245 19.99 10.20 6.02
CA ILE A 245 19.77 9.05 6.91
C ILE A 245 21.10 8.39 7.26
N ALA A 246 21.96 8.09 6.25
CA ALA A 246 23.29 7.51 6.49
C ALA A 246 24.13 8.39 7.40
N ASP A 247 24.17 9.71 7.15
CA ASP A 247 24.91 10.68 7.98
C ASP A 247 24.40 10.69 9.44
N THR A 248 23.07 10.66 9.62
CA THR A 248 22.43 10.63 10.94
C THR A 248 22.77 9.36 11.71
N LEU A 249 22.72 8.19 11.06
CA LEU A 249 23.09 6.92 11.67
C LEU A 249 24.56 6.89 12.04
N ASN A 250 25.43 7.30 11.14
CA ASN A 250 26.88 7.33 11.37
C ASN A 250 27.29 8.33 12.47
N SER A 251 26.60 9.48 12.58
CA SER A 251 26.87 10.46 13.65
C SER A 251 26.52 9.94 15.05
N LYS A 252 25.50 9.09 15.15
CA LYS A 252 25.12 8.41 16.40
C LYS A 252 26.10 7.29 16.75
N GLN A 253 26.61 6.55 15.76
CA GLN A 253 27.54 5.43 15.95
C GLN A 253 28.98 5.88 16.28
N LYS A 254 29.44 7.03 15.80
CA LYS A 254 30.76 7.60 16.16
C LYS A 254 31.00 7.77 17.67
N ARG A 255 29.93 7.65 18.46
CA ARG A 255 29.99 7.63 19.93
C ARG A 255 30.23 6.24 20.55
N GLY A 256 30.27 5.14 19.73
CA GLY A 256 30.35 3.78 20.28
C GLY A 256 30.82 2.62 19.40
N GLY A 257 31.25 2.78 18.13
CA GLY A 257 31.62 1.62 17.34
C GLY A 257 32.23 1.89 15.95
N GLU A 258 32.94 0.88 15.42
CA GLU A 258 33.78 0.96 14.20
C GLU A 258 33.05 0.79 12.85
N ASN A 259 31.77 0.48 12.83
CA ASN A 259 31.08 0.15 11.58
C ASN A 259 30.25 1.32 11.03
N THR A 260 30.69 1.94 9.95
CA THR A 260 29.93 2.96 9.20
C THR A 260 28.86 2.31 8.31
N VAL A 261 27.63 2.82 8.38
CA VAL A 261 26.54 2.41 7.49
C VAL A 261 26.69 3.08 6.13
N SER A 262 26.82 2.27 5.06
CA SER A 262 26.95 2.80 3.71
C SER A 262 25.62 3.34 3.16
N LEU A 263 25.67 4.31 2.24
CA LEU A 263 24.51 4.80 1.52
C LEU A 263 23.76 3.66 0.80
N ASN A 264 24.47 2.70 0.23
CA ASN A 264 23.87 1.56 -0.46
C ASN A 264 23.10 0.66 0.52
N THR A 265 23.61 0.47 1.74
CA THR A 265 22.89 -0.27 2.79
C THR A 265 21.58 0.43 3.16
N VAL A 266 21.62 1.77 3.34
CA VAL A 266 20.42 2.55 3.66
C VAL A 266 19.38 2.42 2.54
N LYS A 267 19.77 2.63 1.28
CA LYS A 267 18.88 2.46 0.12
C LYS A 267 18.27 1.06 0.07
N ALA A 268 19.10 0.02 0.19
CA ALA A 268 18.62 -1.36 0.17
C ALA A 268 17.61 -1.64 1.30
N TYR A 269 17.82 -1.09 2.50
CA TYR A 269 16.90 -1.28 3.61
C TYR A 269 15.61 -0.48 3.44
N MET A 270 15.66 0.71 2.86
CA MET A 270 14.46 1.46 2.46
C MET A 270 13.66 0.70 1.40
N ASP A 271 14.33 0.12 0.39
CA ASP A 271 13.71 -0.73 -0.62
C ASP A 271 13.08 -1.98 0.01
N HIS A 272 13.70 -2.59 1.01
CA HIS A 272 13.12 -3.74 1.73
C HIS A 272 11.85 -3.38 2.51
N LEU A 273 11.80 -2.18 3.11
CA LEU A 273 10.60 -1.67 3.77
C LEU A 273 9.48 -1.39 2.75
N ALA A 274 9.81 -0.84 1.59
CA ALA A 274 8.87 -0.66 0.48
C ALA A 274 8.39 -2.00 -0.10
N ASP A 275 9.30 -2.94 -0.32
CA ASP A 275 9.01 -4.32 -0.77
C ASP A 275 8.08 -5.09 0.18
N SER A 276 8.05 -4.75 1.46
CA SER A 276 7.13 -5.34 2.45
C SER A 276 5.78 -4.63 2.52
N PHE A 277 5.54 -3.67 1.66
CA PHE A 277 4.37 -2.79 1.67
C PHE A 277 4.21 -1.93 2.94
N LEU A 278 5.25 -1.77 3.77
CA LEU A 278 5.17 -0.89 4.94
C LEU A 278 5.18 0.59 4.58
N PHE A 279 5.95 0.93 3.53
CA PHE A 279 6.04 2.30 3.03
C PHE A 279 5.89 2.32 1.52
N THR A 280 5.33 3.41 1.04
CA THR A 280 5.31 3.75 -0.39
C THR A 280 6.12 5.03 -0.61
N GLU A 281 7.09 4.95 -1.53
CA GLU A 281 7.84 6.12 -1.99
C GLU A 281 6.95 6.97 -2.91
N CYS A 282 6.86 8.26 -2.64
CA CYS A 282 6.21 9.24 -3.50
C CYS A 282 7.26 10.18 -4.09
N LYS A 283 7.46 10.07 -5.40
CA LYS A 283 8.51 10.79 -6.13
C LYS A 283 8.13 12.23 -6.41
N ARG A 284 9.13 13.10 -6.42
CA ARG A 284 8.97 14.49 -6.84
C ARG A 284 8.99 14.59 -8.36
N TRP A 285 8.02 15.29 -8.88
CA TRP A 285 7.83 15.49 -10.32
C TRP A 285 7.73 16.98 -10.66
N ASP A 286 8.58 17.46 -11.59
CA ASP A 286 8.48 18.82 -12.13
C ASP A 286 7.25 18.92 -13.04
N VAL A 287 6.24 19.66 -12.61
CA VAL A 287 4.95 19.78 -13.28
C VAL A 287 5.10 20.35 -14.70
N LYS A 288 6.01 21.33 -14.92
CA LYS A 288 6.27 21.97 -16.20
C LYS A 288 7.36 21.27 -17.00
N GLY A 289 8.46 20.91 -16.35
CA GLY A 289 9.60 20.23 -16.96
C GLY A 289 9.34 18.77 -17.28
N ARG A 290 8.30 18.16 -16.68
CA ARG A 290 7.89 16.75 -16.86
C ARG A 290 9.00 15.74 -16.56
N ASN A 291 9.88 16.07 -15.62
CA ASN A 291 10.98 15.23 -15.18
C ASN A 291 10.80 14.84 -13.73
N TYR A 292 11.27 13.64 -13.38
CA TYR A 292 11.37 13.19 -11.99
C TYR A 292 12.68 13.64 -11.37
N PHE A 293 12.64 13.87 -10.06
CA PHE A 293 13.84 14.11 -9.26
C PHE A 293 14.25 12.81 -8.58
N ASP A 294 15.55 12.54 -8.49
CA ASP A 294 16.04 11.35 -7.81
C ASP A 294 15.77 11.40 -6.30
N TYR A 295 16.20 12.49 -5.66
CA TYR A 295 16.05 12.73 -4.22
C TYR A 295 16.03 14.25 -3.92
N PRO A 296 15.47 14.69 -2.77
CA PRO A 296 14.72 13.90 -1.78
C PRO A 296 13.30 13.56 -2.24
N ASN A 297 12.73 12.45 -1.72
CA ASN A 297 11.35 12.02 -1.95
C ASN A 297 10.59 11.96 -0.63
N LYS A 298 9.25 11.85 -0.66
CA LYS A 298 8.45 11.56 0.54
C LYS A 298 8.17 10.08 0.66
N TYR A 299 7.99 9.62 1.88
CA TYR A 299 7.61 8.23 2.19
C TYR A 299 6.36 8.24 3.05
N TYR A 300 5.35 7.48 2.64
CA TYR A 300 4.09 7.35 3.34
C TYR A 300 3.95 5.93 3.87
N CYS A 301 3.51 5.82 5.14
CA CYS A 301 3.25 4.55 5.75
C CYS A 301 1.93 3.97 5.22
N GLU A 302 1.89 2.68 4.93
CA GLU A 302 0.71 1.98 4.43
C GLU A 302 -0.47 2.07 5.39
N ASP A 303 -0.21 2.12 6.70
CA ASP A 303 -1.21 2.31 7.74
C ASP A 303 -0.70 3.25 8.83
N ILE A 304 -1.51 4.26 9.16
CA ILE A 304 -1.09 5.28 10.12
C ILE A 304 -1.01 4.74 11.55
N GLY A 305 -1.81 3.74 11.91
CA GLY A 305 -1.75 3.09 13.21
C GLY A 305 -0.44 2.32 13.42
N LEU A 306 0.09 1.68 12.37
CA LEU A 306 1.40 1.04 12.41
C LEU A 306 2.52 2.07 12.61
N ARG A 307 2.44 3.21 11.90
CA ARG A 307 3.37 4.34 12.11
C ARG A 307 3.32 4.84 13.55
N ASN A 308 2.12 5.08 14.08
CA ASN A 308 1.92 5.58 15.43
C ASN A 308 2.44 4.58 16.48
N ALA A 309 2.16 3.29 16.30
CA ALA A 309 2.66 2.23 17.17
C ALA A 309 4.19 2.18 17.19
N ARG A 310 4.84 2.28 16.03
CA ARG A 310 6.30 2.23 15.93
C ARG A 310 6.97 3.33 16.74
N ILE A 311 6.42 4.53 16.76
CA ILE A 311 6.96 5.67 17.53
C ILE A 311 6.33 5.79 18.93
N GLY A 312 5.65 4.75 19.40
CA GLY A 312 5.05 4.68 20.73
C GLY A 312 3.92 5.69 20.96
N PHE A 313 3.15 6.02 19.92
CA PHE A 313 2.00 6.94 19.94
C PHE A 313 2.33 8.36 20.45
N ARG A 314 3.59 8.80 20.34
CA ARG A 314 4.07 10.05 20.97
C ARG A 314 3.96 11.29 20.08
N GLN A 315 4.13 11.14 18.77
CA GLN A 315 4.13 12.27 17.82
C GLN A 315 2.81 12.31 17.05
N GLN A 316 1.92 13.18 17.49
CA GLN A 316 0.60 13.40 16.89
C GLN A 316 0.60 14.67 16.02
N GLU A 317 1.51 14.74 15.05
CA GLU A 317 1.55 15.83 14.08
C GLU A 317 0.43 15.63 13.04
N MET A 318 -0.78 16.10 13.39
CA MET A 318 -2.00 15.85 12.59
C MET A 318 -1.88 16.31 11.15
N THR A 319 -1.04 17.31 10.85
CA THR A 319 -0.77 17.73 9.46
C THR A 319 -0.18 16.58 8.63
N HIS A 320 0.88 15.93 9.12
CA HIS A 320 1.51 14.82 8.42
C HIS A 320 0.66 13.53 8.45
N ILE A 321 -0.07 13.30 9.55
CA ILE A 321 -1.01 12.18 9.68
C ILE A 321 -2.10 12.30 8.61
N MET A 322 -2.73 13.48 8.50
CA MET A 322 -3.77 13.74 7.51
C MET A 322 -3.24 13.62 6.08
N GLU A 323 -2.05 14.15 5.81
CA GLU A 323 -1.38 14.04 4.52
C GLU A 323 -1.16 12.56 4.15
N ASN A 324 -0.68 11.73 5.09
CA ASN A 324 -0.51 10.30 4.85
C ASN A 324 -1.86 9.57 4.59
N ILE A 325 -2.91 9.93 5.34
CA ILE A 325 -4.26 9.36 5.13
C ILE A 325 -4.78 9.71 3.74
N ILE A 326 -4.63 10.97 3.30
CA ILE A 326 -5.03 11.41 1.95
C ILE A 326 -4.23 10.66 0.88
N PHE A 327 -2.90 10.54 1.06
CA PHE A 327 -2.06 9.76 0.14
C PHE A 327 -2.57 8.33 -0.02
N ASN A 328 -2.81 7.64 1.11
CA ASN A 328 -3.30 6.25 1.10
C ASN A 328 -4.66 6.15 0.41
N GLU A 329 -5.58 7.08 0.67
CA GLU A 329 -6.88 7.12 0.00
C GLU A 329 -6.75 7.28 -1.51
N LEU A 330 -5.86 8.16 -1.99
CA LEU A 330 -5.60 8.35 -3.42
C LEU A 330 -5.08 7.06 -4.08
N VAL A 331 -4.17 6.35 -3.41
CA VAL A 331 -3.64 5.07 -3.88
C VAL A 331 -4.73 3.99 -3.88
N ILE A 332 -5.55 3.91 -2.81
CA ILE A 332 -6.70 2.99 -2.71
C ILE A 332 -7.69 3.24 -3.87
N ARG A 333 -7.89 4.50 -4.28
CA ARG A 333 -8.72 4.86 -5.44
C ARG A 333 -8.09 4.51 -6.78
N GLY A 334 -6.87 3.98 -6.80
CA GLY A 334 -6.15 3.58 -8.00
C GLY A 334 -5.45 4.72 -8.72
N CYS A 335 -5.19 5.83 -8.03
CA CYS A 335 -4.41 6.93 -8.58
C CYS A 335 -2.91 6.62 -8.54
N ALA A 336 -2.19 6.96 -9.60
CA ALA A 336 -0.76 7.17 -9.53
C ALA A 336 -0.51 8.55 -8.93
N VAL A 337 0.25 8.61 -7.83
CA VAL A 337 0.44 9.82 -7.03
C VAL A 337 1.91 10.22 -7.02
N ASP A 338 2.17 11.48 -7.36
CA ASP A 338 3.50 12.12 -7.27
C ASP A 338 3.40 13.42 -6.46
N ILE A 339 4.53 13.93 -5.98
CA ILE A 339 4.65 15.27 -5.40
C ILE A 339 4.90 16.25 -6.53
N GLY A 340 4.06 17.27 -6.66
CA GLY A 340 4.23 18.29 -7.71
C GLY A 340 5.24 19.36 -7.30
N ILE A 341 6.19 19.66 -8.19
CA ILE A 341 7.11 20.79 -8.02
C ILE A 341 6.84 21.80 -9.11
N VAL A 342 6.57 23.04 -8.69
CA VAL A 342 6.43 24.20 -9.55
C VAL A 342 7.41 25.30 -9.12
N TYR A 343 7.74 26.21 -10.02
CA TYR A 343 8.72 27.26 -9.74
C TYR A 343 8.11 28.65 -9.90
N SER A 344 8.37 29.51 -8.91
CA SER A 344 8.15 30.96 -9.02
C SER A 344 9.49 31.68 -9.16
N ASN A 345 9.49 32.80 -9.88
CA ASN A 345 10.60 33.75 -9.89
C ASN A 345 10.25 34.86 -8.89
N GLU A 346 10.93 34.90 -7.78
CA GLU A 346 10.76 35.88 -6.72
C GLU A 346 11.98 36.75 -6.61
N LYS A 347 11.85 37.98 -6.12
CA LYS A 347 12.99 38.81 -5.79
C LYS A 347 13.40 38.56 -4.34
N ASN A 348 14.69 38.32 -4.09
CA ASN A 348 15.22 38.25 -2.72
C ASN A 348 15.31 39.68 -2.13
N GLU A 349 15.74 39.78 -0.87
CA GLU A 349 15.92 41.05 -0.15
C GLU A 349 16.87 42.01 -0.89
N ASP A 350 17.82 41.51 -1.67
CA ASP A 350 18.74 42.29 -2.50
C ASP A 350 18.17 42.67 -3.86
N GLY A 351 16.89 42.34 -4.15
CA GLY A 351 16.23 42.64 -5.42
C GLY A 351 16.62 41.71 -6.59
N ARG A 352 17.43 40.68 -6.35
CA ARG A 352 17.83 39.70 -7.36
C ARG A 352 16.74 38.65 -7.59
N ALA A 353 16.50 38.28 -8.85
CA ALA A 353 15.57 37.23 -9.21
C ALA A 353 16.08 35.87 -8.69
N VAL A 354 15.31 35.20 -7.83
CA VAL A 354 15.58 33.86 -7.31
C VAL A 354 14.46 32.94 -7.76
N ARG A 355 14.85 31.81 -8.31
CA ARG A 355 13.91 30.72 -8.66
C ARG A 355 13.60 29.90 -7.40
N THR A 356 12.38 30.05 -6.89
CA THR A 356 11.91 29.35 -5.68
C THR A 356 11.04 28.17 -6.08
N ALA A 357 11.38 26.96 -5.56
CA ALA A 357 10.56 25.77 -5.71
C ALA A 357 9.38 25.84 -4.75
N ARG A 358 8.19 25.49 -5.27
CA ARG A 358 6.97 25.37 -4.49
C ARG A 358 6.41 23.97 -4.69
N GLU A 359 5.88 23.39 -3.61
CA GLU A 359 5.38 22.02 -3.59
C GLU A 359 3.86 22.02 -3.71
N ILE A 360 3.35 21.05 -4.49
CA ILE A 360 1.96 20.59 -4.48
C ILE A 360 2.03 19.21 -3.86
N ASP A 361 1.32 18.99 -2.76
CA ASP A 361 1.42 17.75 -1.98
C ASP A 361 1.17 16.52 -2.85
N PHE A 362 0.13 16.57 -3.69
CA PHE A 362 -0.18 15.45 -4.57
C PHE A 362 -0.59 15.87 -5.98
N VAL A 363 -0.01 15.18 -6.95
CA VAL A 363 -0.46 15.13 -8.33
C VAL A 363 -1.05 13.75 -8.58
N ALA A 364 -2.36 13.63 -8.44
CA ALA A 364 -3.08 12.38 -8.62
C ALA A 364 -3.46 12.18 -10.09
N ARG A 365 -3.14 11.00 -10.66
CA ARG A 365 -3.44 10.64 -12.05
C ARG A 365 -4.22 9.33 -12.09
N SER A 366 -5.36 9.33 -12.78
CA SER A 366 -6.18 8.14 -13.01
C SER A 366 -6.94 8.26 -14.32
N GLY A 367 -6.96 7.21 -15.15
CA GLY A 367 -7.74 7.16 -16.40
C GLY A 367 -7.47 8.32 -17.37
N GLY A 368 -6.23 8.85 -17.43
CA GLY A 368 -5.86 9.99 -18.27
C GLY A 368 -6.22 11.37 -17.67
N LYS A 369 -6.88 11.41 -16.54
CA LYS A 369 -7.18 12.62 -15.77
C LYS A 369 -6.03 12.94 -14.82
N ARG A 370 -5.88 14.22 -14.49
CA ARG A 370 -4.94 14.74 -13.49
C ARG A 370 -5.69 15.66 -12.54
N THR A 371 -5.39 15.56 -11.25
CA THR A 371 -5.92 16.45 -10.22
C THR A 371 -4.77 16.86 -9.31
N TYR A 372 -4.70 18.15 -8.99
CA TYR A 372 -3.74 18.69 -8.01
C TYR A 372 -4.42 18.80 -6.65
N ILE A 373 -3.75 18.31 -5.61
CA ILE A 373 -4.34 18.25 -4.27
C ILE A 373 -3.33 18.79 -3.26
N GLN A 374 -3.82 19.65 -2.37
CA GLN A 374 -3.09 20.17 -1.22
C GLN A 374 -3.76 19.69 0.04
N SER A 375 -2.96 19.28 1.03
CA SER A 375 -3.41 18.88 2.36
C SER A 375 -3.17 20.01 3.35
N ALA A 376 -4.22 20.64 3.84
CA ALA A 376 -4.11 21.75 4.77
C ALA A 376 -4.90 21.46 6.06
N TYR A 377 -4.21 21.23 7.19
CA TYR A 377 -4.90 20.93 8.44
C TYR A 377 -5.80 22.08 8.88
N ALA A 378 -5.29 23.32 8.86
CA ALA A 378 -6.07 24.53 9.11
C ALA A 378 -5.45 25.74 8.39
N LEU A 379 -6.29 26.49 7.69
CA LEU A 379 -5.91 27.73 6.98
C LEU A 379 -6.29 28.99 7.76
N GLY A 380 -6.18 28.99 9.07
CA GLY A 380 -6.69 30.01 10.01
C GLY A 380 -6.46 31.48 9.67
N THR A 381 -5.67 31.83 8.63
CA THR A 381 -5.47 33.19 8.16
C THR A 381 -5.50 33.25 6.62
N GLU A 382 -5.89 34.42 6.09
CA GLU A 382 -5.91 34.69 4.63
C GLU A 382 -4.52 34.52 4.01
N GLU A 383 -3.47 34.91 4.72
CA GLU A 383 -2.07 34.77 4.29
C GLU A 383 -1.65 33.30 4.12
N LYS A 384 -2.09 32.38 5.03
CA LYS A 384 -1.89 30.95 4.86
C LYS A 384 -2.65 30.41 3.66
N SER A 385 -3.89 30.85 3.45
CA SER A 385 -4.69 30.45 2.29
C SER A 385 -4.00 30.84 0.96
N LEU A 386 -3.48 32.06 0.89
CA LEU A 386 -2.72 32.52 -0.29
C LEU A 386 -1.43 31.72 -0.50
N THR A 387 -0.78 31.30 0.57
CA THR A 387 0.44 30.49 0.50
C THR A 387 0.15 29.10 -0.05
N GLU A 388 -0.93 28.45 0.40
CA GLU A 388 -1.34 27.13 -0.06
C GLU A 388 -1.89 27.14 -1.50
N ASN A 389 -2.54 28.22 -1.93
CA ASN A 389 -3.05 28.38 -3.30
C ASN A 389 -1.94 28.69 -4.31
N LYS A 390 -0.87 29.35 -3.89
CA LYS A 390 0.20 29.81 -4.77
C LYS A 390 0.82 28.74 -5.68
N PRO A 391 1.08 27.49 -5.23
CA PRO A 391 1.57 26.43 -6.12
C PRO A 391 0.61 26.15 -7.29
N PHE A 392 -0.70 26.20 -7.04
CA PHE A 392 -1.72 25.92 -8.05
C PHE A 392 -1.76 26.96 -9.17
N THR A 393 -1.55 28.26 -8.86
CA THR A 393 -1.50 29.31 -9.87
C THR A 393 -0.29 29.19 -10.79
N LEU A 394 0.75 28.49 -10.31
CA LEU A 394 2.01 28.30 -11.05
C LEU A 394 1.99 27.07 -11.97
N THR A 395 0.97 26.20 -11.94
CA THR A 395 0.90 25.02 -12.82
C THR A 395 0.80 25.40 -14.30
N GLY A 396 0.07 26.47 -14.61
CA GLY A 396 -0.14 26.98 -15.97
C GLY A 396 -1.07 26.10 -16.82
N ASP A 397 -1.89 25.27 -16.16
CA ASP A 397 -2.92 24.43 -16.77
C ASP A 397 -4.26 24.55 -16.03
N PHE A 398 -5.30 23.90 -16.60
CA PHE A 398 -6.68 23.96 -16.10
C PHE A 398 -7.16 22.63 -15.45
N PHE A 399 -6.24 21.78 -15.04
CA PHE A 399 -6.63 20.57 -14.33
C PHE A 399 -7.28 20.91 -12.97
N PRO A 400 -8.22 20.10 -12.48
CA PRO A 400 -8.87 20.31 -11.20
C PRO A 400 -7.85 20.51 -10.06
N LYS A 401 -8.19 21.40 -9.15
CA LYS A 401 -7.39 21.76 -7.98
C LYS A 401 -8.25 21.60 -6.75
N ILE A 402 -7.76 20.91 -5.73
CA ILE A 402 -8.50 20.58 -4.51
C ILE A 402 -7.62 20.91 -3.30
N ILE A 403 -8.19 21.61 -2.33
CA ILE A 403 -7.60 21.75 -0.98
C ILE A 403 -8.44 20.92 -0.03
N VAL A 404 -7.82 19.87 0.51
CA VAL A 404 -8.44 19.02 1.54
C VAL A 404 -8.11 19.60 2.91
N ARG A 405 -9.13 19.91 3.71
CA ARG A 405 -9.01 20.65 4.97
C ARG A 405 -9.65 19.88 6.12
N HIS A 406 -9.09 20.04 7.32
CA HIS A 406 -9.70 19.49 8.54
C HIS A 406 -10.72 20.45 9.17
N ASP A 407 -10.49 21.76 9.04
CA ASP A 407 -11.23 22.83 9.74
C ASP A 407 -12.56 23.23 9.10
N ILE A 408 -13.01 22.53 8.03
CA ILE A 408 -14.25 22.88 7.31
C ILE A 408 -15.24 21.73 7.26
N ARG A 409 -16.54 22.08 7.23
CA ARG A 409 -17.67 21.13 7.20
C ARG A 409 -18.47 21.14 5.90
N ARG A 410 -18.26 22.15 5.03
CA ARG A 410 -18.96 22.27 3.76
C ARG A 410 -17.96 22.54 2.66
N ARG A 411 -18.14 21.90 1.51
CA ARG A 411 -17.33 22.15 0.33
C ARG A 411 -17.79 23.39 -0.42
N TRP A 412 -16.85 24.15 -0.99
CA TRP A 412 -17.11 25.26 -1.88
C TRP A 412 -15.98 25.44 -2.90
N TYR A 413 -16.26 26.16 -3.96
CA TYR A 413 -15.23 26.64 -4.88
C TYR A 413 -14.87 28.08 -4.55
N ASP A 414 -13.59 28.41 -4.50
CA ASP A 414 -13.14 29.77 -4.36
C ASP A 414 -13.18 30.54 -5.72
N GLU A 415 -12.75 31.81 -5.70
CA GLU A 415 -12.76 32.68 -6.89
C GLU A 415 -11.81 32.18 -8.00
N GLU A 416 -10.81 31.37 -7.65
CA GLU A 416 -9.86 30.76 -8.59
C GLU A 416 -10.36 29.39 -9.11
N GLY A 417 -11.55 28.96 -8.70
CA GLY A 417 -12.14 27.68 -9.07
C GLY A 417 -11.50 26.48 -8.36
N ILE A 418 -10.83 26.69 -7.23
CA ILE A 418 -10.24 25.63 -6.41
C ILE A 418 -11.31 25.08 -5.48
N LEU A 419 -11.49 23.74 -5.47
CA LEU A 419 -12.40 23.08 -4.56
C LEU A 419 -11.79 23.01 -3.16
N ASN A 420 -12.44 23.65 -2.18
CA ASN A 420 -12.17 23.47 -0.76
C ASN A 420 -13.12 22.42 -0.18
N ILE A 421 -12.61 21.36 0.43
CA ILE A 421 -13.40 20.24 0.94
C ILE A 421 -12.86 19.74 2.29
N GLY A 422 -13.77 19.34 3.18
CA GLY A 422 -13.41 18.70 4.45
C GLY A 422 -12.78 17.32 4.23
N VAL A 423 -11.79 16.96 5.05
CA VAL A 423 -11.09 15.69 4.93
C VAL A 423 -12.04 14.50 5.04
N ILE A 424 -13.00 14.54 5.96
CA ILE A 424 -13.99 13.47 6.14
C ILE A 424 -14.86 13.33 4.88
N ASP A 425 -15.35 14.44 4.34
CA ASP A 425 -16.15 14.42 3.12
C ASP A 425 -15.34 13.94 1.91
N PHE A 426 -14.06 14.34 1.82
CA PHE A 426 -13.14 13.85 0.80
C PHE A 426 -12.95 12.32 0.87
N LEU A 427 -12.77 11.78 2.08
CA LEU A 427 -12.54 10.34 2.29
C LEU A 427 -13.82 9.50 2.09
N LEU A 428 -15.00 10.07 2.28
CA LEU A 428 -16.28 9.37 2.13
C LEU A 428 -16.91 9.49 0.73
N ASP A 429 -16.48 10.45 -0.11
CA ASP A 429 -17.05 10.68 -1.44
C ASP A 429 -16.10 10.20 -2.55
N ASP A 430 -16.34 8.99 -3.04
CA ASP A 430 -15.55 8.36 -4.12
C ASP A 430 -15.64 9.09 -5.47
N LYS A 431 -16.55 10.06 -5.64
CA LYS A 431 -16.83 10.75 -6.91
C LYS A 431 -16.04 12.05 -7.09
N ILE A 432 -15.22 12.42 -6.12
CA ILE A 432 -14.47 13.70 -6.14
C ILE A 432 -13.29 13.67 -7.11
N LEU A 433 -12.81 12.50 -7.52
CA LEU A 433 -11.67 12.32 -8.44
C LEU A 433 -12.11 11.71 -9.77
#